data_0799093d267e4ab2163d8fb868459430
#
_entry.id   0799093d267e4ab2163d8fb868459430
#
_cell.length_a   1.000
_cell.length_b   1.000
_cell.length_c   1.000
_cell.angle_alpha   90.00
_cell.angle_beta   90.00
_cell.angle_gamma   90.00
#
_symmetry.space_group_name_H-M   'P 1'
#
loop_
_entity.id
_entity.type
_entity.pdbx_description
1 polymer ?
#
loop_
_entity_poly.entity_id
_entity_poly.type
_entity_poly.pdbx_seq_one_letter_code
_entity_poly.pdbx_strand_id
1 'polypeptide(L)'
;MTMVSVTGGHTLPIPIPSSPMDYAPPASVKQIHGTLASHHHRHMWIITGPAGCGKSTVAQYVAKELSIPYIEGDDVDLAPQLTDFLDQYHSDSNKQKMSQGIPLTDIDRWDWLIALREAAVARLSPSKPSATKRHDGVVVTCSALKRKYRDVIRIAAYNDHDVMVQFIYLRADAEILLARVMGRKGHYMKSAMVRSQMEALEEPDATEQGRDVLEVDCGASLTQVQQEAVKTVREVLADDQ
;
A
#
# COMPACT_ATOMS: atom_id res chain seq x y z
N MET A 1 -21.15 -48.89 -38.76
CA MET A 1 -20.91 -50.11 -37.97
C MET A 1 -19.43 -50.44 -38.13
N THR A 2 -18.57 -49.94 -37.26
CA THR A 2 -17.17 -50.35 -37.29
C THR A 2 -16.68 -50.25 -35.83
N MET A 3 -16.43 -51.38 -35.21
CA MET A 3 -15.87 -51.50 -33.88
C MET A 3 -14.38 -51.21 -33.90
N VAL A 4 -13.89 -50.38 -32.97
CA VAL A 4 -12.47 -50.25 -32.67
C VAL A 4 -12.21 -50.96 -31.36
N SER A 5 -11.38 -52.02 -31.45
CA SER A 5 -10.91 -52.83 -30.34
C SER A 5 -9.83 -52.08 -29.58
N VAL A 6 -9.93 -51.96 -28.26
CA VAL A 6 -8.92 -51.41 -27.37
C VAL A 6 -8.13 -52.59 -26.79
N THR A 7 -6.90 -52.71 -27.19
CA THR A 7 -5.95 -53.72 -26.69
C THR A 7 -5.39 -53.28 -25.32
N GLY A 8 -5.34 -54.28 -24.41
CA GLY A 8 -4.97 -54.11 -23.00
C GLY A 8 -3.51 -53.75 -22.80
N GLY A 9 -3.26 -52.76 -21.94
CA GLY A 9 -1.97 -52.43 -21.41
C GLY A 9 -1.69 -53.23 -20.14
N HIS A 10 -0.64 -54.08 -20.18
CA HIS A 10 -0.10 -54.75 -19.01
C HIS A 10 0.63 -53.73 -18.12
N THR A 11 0.10 -53.46 -16.95
CA THR A 11 0.84 -52.81 -15.88
C THR A 11 1.69 -53.83 -15.14
N LEU A 12 3.01 -53.66 -15.23
CA LEU A 12 3.97 -54.47 -14.45
C LEU A 12 3.95 -53.94 -13.00
N PRO A 13 3.97 -54.81 -11.98
CA PRO A 13 4.02 -54.37 -10.58
C PRO A 13 5.42 -53.83 -10.24
N ILE A 14 5.43 -52.66 -9.60
CA ILE A 14 6.64 -52.06 -9.05
C ILE A 14 7.08 -52.89 -7.84
N PRO A 15 8.31 -53.37 -7.72
CA PRO A 15 8.78 -54.11 -6.56
C PRO A 15 8.90 -53.17 -5.35
N ILE A 16 8.23 -53.53 -4.27
CA ILE A 16 8.37 -52.87 -2.95
C ILE A 16 9.64 -53.44 -2.31
N PRO A 17 10.64 -52.64 -1.89
CA PRO A 17 11.78 -53.10 -1.16
C PRO A 17 11.37 -53.54 0.25
N SER A 18 11.63 -54.81 0.58
CA SER A 18 11.31 -55.45 1.84
C SER A 18 12.50 -55.43 2.82
N SER A 19 13.04 -54.25 3.16
CA SER A 19 13.95 -54.12 4.29
C SER A 19 13.91 -52.70 4.84
N PRO A 20 13.82 -52.49 6.17
CA PRO A 20 14.03 -51.19 6.73
C PRO A 20 15.50 -50.81 6.56
N MET A 21 15.77 -49.77 5.75
CA MET A 21 17.09 -49.16 5.77
C MET A 21 17.30 -48.53 7.16
N ASP A 22 18.36 -48.99 7.84
CA ASP A 22 18.90 -48.32 9.03
C ASP A 22 19.31 -46.90 8.66
N TYR A 23 18.45 -45.93 8.97
CA TYR A 23 18.77 -44.52 8.85
C TYR A 23 19.60 -44.12 10.07
N ALA A 24 20.92 -44.18 9.94
CA ALA A 24 21.78 -43.52 10.90
C ALA A 24 21.64 -42.01 10.75
N PRO A 25 21.27 -41.26 11.82
CA PRO A 25 21.19 -39.81 11.72
C PRO A 25 22.57 -39.23 11.45
N PRO A 26 22.72 -38.24 10.56
CA PRO A 26 23.99 -37.58 10.30
C PRO A 26 24.50 -36.94 11.58
N ALA A 27 25.76 -37.21 11.90
CA ALA A 27 26.45 -36.67 13.06
C ALA A 27 26.43 -35.13 13.03
N SER A 28 26.03 -34.54 14.13
CA SER A 28 26.23 -33.13 14.51
C SER A 28 25.82 -32.11 13.45
N VAL A 29 24.55 -31.72 13.48
CA VAL A 29 24.16 -30.36 13.09
C VAL A 29 24.83 -29.44 14.10
N LYS A 30 25.98 -28.85 13.72
CA LYS A 30 26.51 -27.69 14.41
C LYS A 30 25.40 -26.65 14.41
N GLN A 31 24.87 -26.34 15.59
CA GLN A 31 24.02 -25.19 15.78
C GLN A 31 24.78 -23.96 15.29
N ILE A 32 24.43 -23.52 14.10
CA ILE A 32 24.80 -22.20 13.64
C ILE A 32 23.95 -21.27 14.49
N HIS A 33 24.51 -20.82 15.62
CA HIS A 33 24.05 -19.64 16.31
C HIS A 33 24.41 -18.44 15.43
N GLY A 34 23.75 -18.34 14.27
CA GLY A 34 23.60 -17.07 13.58
C GLY A 34 22.73 -16.23 14.50
N THR A 35 23.28 -15.15 15.02
CA THR A 35 22.51 -14.03 15.54
C THR A 35 21.44 -13.77 14.50
N LEU A 36 20.14 -14.00 14.86
CA LEU A 36 19.03 -13.55 14.08
C LEU A 36 19.20 -12.02 14.04
N ALA A 37 19.73 -11.51 12.94
CA ALA A 37 19.68 -10.08 12.67
C ALA A 37 18.19 -9.74 12.74
N SER A 38 17.82 -8.82 13.63
CA SER A 38 16.46 -8.31 13.69
C SER A 38 16.10 -7.82 12.30
N HIS A 39 15.20 -8.51 11.63
CA HIS A 39 14.68 -8.10 10.33
C HIS A 39 13.76 -6.91 10.58
N HIS A 40 14.29 -5.71 10.44
CA HIS A 40 13.47 -4.51 10.43
C HIS A 40 12.89 -4.34 9.03
N HIS A 41 11.57 -4.38 8.93
CA HIS A 41 10.87 -4.07 7.69
C HIS A 41 10.97 -2.57 7.38
N ARG A 42 10.80 -2.24 6.12
CA ARG A 42 10.63 -0.88 5.63
C ARG A 42 9.16 -0.59 5.45
N HIS A 43 8.65 0.47 6.03
CA HIS A 43 7.23 0.75 6.07
C HIS A 43 6.79 1.76 5.01
N MET A 44 5.76 1.39 4.25
CA MET A 44 5.02 2.28 3.35
C MET A 44 3.70 2.67 4.01
N TRP A 45 3.64 3.89 4.55
CA TRP A 45 2.48 4.43 5.25
C TRP A 45 1.58 5.18 4.30
N ILE A 46 0.41 4.63 4.00
CA ILE A 46 -0.57 5.23 3.09
C ILE A 46 -1.62 5.96 3.92
N ILE A 47 -1.59 7.28 3.93
CA ILE A 47 -2.65 8.08 4.56
C ILE A 47 -3.81 8.16 3.58
N THR A 48 -4.92 7.50 3.89
CA THR A 48 -6.05 7.30 3.00
C THR A 48 -7.36 7.84 3.57
N GLY A 49 -8.34 8.02 2.70
CA GLY A 49 -9.68 8.52 3.04
C GLY A 49 -10.22 9.52 2.03
N PRO A 50 -11.48 9.95 2.16
CA PRO A 50 -12.13 10.85 1.22
C PRO A 50 -11.57 12.28 1.25
N ALA A 51 -11.99 13.09 0.28
CA ALA A 51 -11.60 14.50 0.21
C ALA A 51 -12.09 15.27 1.46
N GLY A 52 -11.24 16.13 2.00
CA GLY A 52 -11.56 16.92 3.18
C GLY A 52 -11.24 16.28 4.53
N CYS A 53 -10.86 14.99 4.59
CA CYS A 53 -10.49 14.34 5.86
C CYS A 53 -9.12 14.79 6.42
N GLY A 54 -8.29 15.48 5.63
CA GLY A 54 -7.02 16.05 6.11
C GLY A 54 -5.77 15.24 5.80
N LYS A 55 -5.81 14.34 4.81
CA LYS A 55 -4.69 13.45 4.42
C LYS A 55 -3.34 14.14 4.36
N SER A 56 -3.20 15.19 3.53
CA SER A 56 -1.93 15.89 3.33
C SER A 56 -1.38 16.47 4.64
N THR A 57 -2.25 17.05 5.46
CA THR A 57 -1.85 17.66 6.73
C THR A 57 -1.39 16.61 7.75
N VAL A 58 -2.10 15.48 7.83
CA VAL A 58 -1.73 14.36 8.70
C VAL A 58 -0.46 13.70 8.20
N ALA A 59 -0.36 13.43 6.91
CA ALA A 59 0.80 12.80 6.29
C ALA A 59 2.09 13.60 6.49
N GLN A 60 2.04 14.92 6.26
CA GLN A 60 3.19 15.81 6.50
C GLN A 60 3.61 15.82 7.97
N TYR A 61 2.65 15.79 8.89
CA TYR A 61 2.94 15.71 10.31
C TYR A 61 3.61 14.37 10.68
N VAL A 62 3.04 13.23 10.24
CA VAL A 62 3.62 11.89 10.47
C VAL A 62 5.03 11.81 9.90
N ALA A 63 5.24 12.24 8.64
CA ALA A 63 6.54 12.20 7.98
C ALA A 63 7.59 13.03 8.74
N LYS A 64 7.21 14.21 9.25
CA LYS A 64 8.06 15.08 10.06
C LYS A 64 8.45 14.42 11.39
N GLU A 65 7.47 13.88 12.11
CA GLU A 65 7.67 13.25 13.42
C GLU A 65 8.56 12.00 13.35
N LEU A 66 8.48 11.27 12.24
CA LEU A 66 9.30 10.08 11.98
C LEU A 66 10.61 10.39 11.23
N SER A 67 10.79 11.62 10.75
CA SER A 67 11.93 12.02 9.91
C SER A 67 12.12 11.16 8.66
N ILE A 68 11.00 10.77 8.01
CA ILE A 68 10.95 9.96 6.79
C ILE A 68 10.39 10.77 5.60
N PRO A 69 10.68 10.36 4.35
CA PRO A 69 10.15 11.00 3.14
C PRO A 69 8.64 11.04 3.09
N TYR A 70 8.11 12.08 2.43
CA TYR A 70 6.70 12.27 2.14
C TYR A 70 6.48 12.38 0.63
N ILE A 71 5.40 11.79 0.14
CA ILE A 71 4.90 11.87 -1.23
C ILE A 71 3.45 12.31 -1.20
N GLU A 72 3.13 13.46 -1.82
CA GLU A 72 1.74 13.86 -2.06
C GLU A 72 1.22 13.15 -3.31
N GLY A 73 0.19 12.32 -3.15
CA GLY A 73 -0.34 11.53 -4.26
C GLY A 73 -1.04 12.35 -5.33
N ASP A 74 -1.59 13.51 -4.97
CA ASP A 74 -2.28 14.40 -5.92
C ASP A 74 -1.27 15.32 -6.66
N ASP A 75 -0.08 15.56 -6.09
CA ASP A 75 1.02 16.33 -6.69
C ASP A 75 1.96 15.38 -7.45
N VAL A 76 1.51 14.86 -8.57
CA VAL A 76 2.31 13.94 -9.37
C VAL A 76 3.34 14.67 -10.24
N ASP A 77 3.94 15.72 -9.76
CA ASP A 77 5.25 16.20 -10.20
C ASP A 77 6.32 15.38 -9.47
N LEU A 78 6.35 14.08 -9.78
CA LEU A 78 7.41 13.19 -9.34
C LEU A 78 8.75 13.71 -9.87
N ALA A 79 9.74 13.79 -8.97
CA ALA A 79 11.05 14.38 -9.26
C ALA A 79 11.61 13.93 -10.62
N PRO A 80 12.37 14.79 -11.34
CA PRO A 80 12.85 14.54 -12.71
C PRO A 80 13.59 13.21 -12.91
N GLN A 81 14.09 12.60 -11.84
CA GLN A 81 14.79 11.32 -11.90
C GLN A 81 13.85 10.10 -11.99
N LEU A 82 12.55 10.31 -11.74
CA LEU A 82 11.50 9.29 -11.87
C LEU A 82 10.65 9.53 -13.12
N THR A 83 10.74 10.72 -13.73
CA THR A 83 9.98 11.09 -14.93
C THR A 83 10.37 10.23 -16.13
N ASP A 84 11.64 9.85 -16.27
CA ASP A 84 12.08 8.99 -17.40
C ASP A 84 11.39 7.61 -17.38
N PHE A 85 10.96 7.14 -16.21
CA PHE A 85 10.20 5.90 -16.09
C PHE A 85 8.69 6.13 -16.10
N LEU A 86 8.21 7.29 -15.63
CA LEU A 86 6.80 7.60 -15.40
C LEU A 86 6.17 8.46 -16.51
N ASP A 87 6.95 9.18 -17.31
CA ASP A 87 6.45 9.87 -18.52
C ASP A 87 5.75 8.91 -19.49
N GLN A 88 6.05 7.62 -19.38
CA GLN A 88 5.40 6.58 -20.16
C GLN A 88 4.00 6.21 -19.60
N TYR A 89 3.67 6.56 -18.33
CA TYR A 89 2.44 6.12 -17.64
C TYR A 89 1.46 7.25 -17.29
N HIS A 90 1.90 8.51 -17.27
CA HIS A 90 0.98 9.65 -17.14
C HIS A 90 0.54 10.13 -18.49
N SER A 91 -0.60 9.61 -18.94
CA SER A 91 -1.23 10.26 -20.09
C SER A 91 -1.62 11.69 -19.69
N ASP A 92 -1.18 12.68 -20.47
CA ASP A 92 -1.66 14.08 -20.39
C ASP A 92 -3.20 14.14 -20.33
N SER A 93 -3.86 13.09 -20.80
CA SER A 93 -5.28 12.81 -20.71
C SER A 93 -5.82 12.83 -19.26
N ASN A 94 -5.13 12.24 -18.28
CA ASN A 94 -5.63 12.19 -16.90
C ASN A 94 -5.54 13.55 -16.22
N LYS A 95 -4.43 14.26 -16.40
CA LYS A 95 -4.27 15.65 -15.93
C LYS A 95 -5.33 16.56 -16.56
N GLN A 96 -5.58 16.39 -17.86
CA GLN A 96 -6.60 17.16 -18.58
C GLN A 96 -8.02 16.86 -18.08
N LYS A 97 -8.37 15.57 -17.86
CA LYS A 97 -9.66 15.18 -17.28
C LYS A 97 -9.87 15.81 -15.91
N MET A 98 -8.86 15.73 -15.02
CA MET A 98 -8.92 16.32 -13.69
C MET A 98 -9.10 17.84 -13.74
N SER A 99 -8.36 18.54 -14.60
CA SER A 99 -8.48 20.00 -14.76
C SER A 99 -9.86 20.43 -15.28
N GLN A 100 -10.51 19.58 -16.05
CA GLN A 100 -11.87 19.78 -16.59
C GLN A 100 -12.98 19.30 -15.65
N GLY A 101 -12.63 18.76 -14.47
CA GLY A 101 -13.58 18.20 -13.52
C GLY A 101 -14.24 16.91 -13.99
N ILE A 102 -13.64 16.22 -14.98
CA ILE A 102 -14.12 14.93 -15.49
C ILE A 102 -13.64 13.84 -14.52
N PRO A 103 -14.53 13.02 -13.96
CA PRO A 103 -14.15 11.92 -13.06
C PRO A 103 -13.25 10.91 -13.79
N LEU A 104 -12.16 10.52 -13.15
CA LEU A 104 -11.30 9.44 -13.64
C LEU A 104 -12.03 8.10 -13.57
N THR A 105 -11.88 7.29 -14.61
CA THR A 105 -12.33 5.89 -14.62
C THR A 105 -11.40 5.00 -13.78
N ASP A 106 -11.77 3.75 -13.55
CA ASP A 106 -10.90 2.80 -12.87
C ASP A 106 -9.59 2.56 -13.64
N ILE A 107 -9.67 2.53 -14.99
CA ILE A 107 -8.49 2.36 -15.86
C ILE A 107 -7.54 3.55 -15.70
N ASP A 108 -8.06 4.77 -15.73
CA ASP A 108 -7.27 6.00 -15.53
C ASP A 108 -6.52 5.99 -14.17
N ARG A 109 -7.13 5.36 -13.15
CA ARG A 109 -6.55 5.27 -11.80
C ARG A 109 -5.51 4.16 -11.65
N TRP A 110 -5.60 3.08 -12.43
CA TRP A 110 -4.64 1.98 -12.36
C TRP A 110 -3.21 2.46 -12.59
N ASP A 111 -2.97 3.15 -13.70
CA ASP A 111 -1.63 3.62 -14.07
C ASP A 111 -1.08 4.57 -13.00
N TRP A 112 -1.92 5.47 -12.49
CA TRP A 112 -1.55 6.39 -11.44
C TRP A 112 -1.22 5.67 -10.11
N LEU A 113 -2.02 4.68 -9.69
CA LEU A 113 -1.75 3.90 -8.48
C LEU A 113 -0.46 3.08 -8.58
N ILE A 114 -0.20 2.51 -9.76
CA ILE A 114 1.05 1.80 -10.04
C ILE A 114 2.23 2.77 -9.94
N ALA A 115 2.15 3.91 -10.61
CA ALA A 115 3.19 4.92 -10.57
C ALA A 115 3.47 5.43 -9.15
N LEU A 116 2.43 5.71 -8.37
CA LEU A 116 2.53 6.12 -6.99
C LEU A 116 3.22 5.07 -6.11
N ARG A 117 2.83 3.80 -6.28
CA ARG A 117 3.47 2.66 -5.61
C ARG A 117 4.96 2.55 -5.94
N GLU A 118 5.32 2.61 -7.22
CA GLU A 118 6.72 2.52 -7.67
C GLU A 118 7.55 3.71 -7.15
N ALA A 119 6.96 4.90 -7.12
CA ALA A 119 7.59 6.07 -6.53
C ALA A 119 7.88 5.88 -5.02
N ALA A 120 6.95 5.28 -4.30
CA ALA A 120 7.12 4.98 -2.88
C ALA A 120 8.21 3.92 -2.66
N VAL A 121 8.19 2.82 -3.42
CA VAL A 121 9.22 1.77 -3.39
C VAL A 121 10.61 2.35 -3.70
N ALA A 122 10.73 3.23 -4.69
CA ALA A 122 12.00 3.88 -5.02
C ALA A 122 12.57 4.74 -3.87
N ARG A 123 11.71 5.29 -3.00
CA ARG A 123 12.14 6.03 -1.80
C ARG A 123 12.60 5.11 -0.67
N LEU A 124 12.09 3.90 -0.61
CA LEU A 124 12.50 2.86 0.34
C LEU A 124 13.79 2.15 -0.09
N SER A 125 14.03 2.07 -1.39
CA SER A 125 15.20 1.39 -1.95
C SER A 125 16.42 2.31 -1.98
N PRO A 126 17.61 1.86 -1.56
CA PRO A 126 18.83 2.65 -1.70
C PRO A 126 19.19 2.76 -3.18
N SER A 127 18.92 3.91 -3.79
CA SER A 127 19.13 4.17 -5.22
C SER A 127 20.59 4.13 -5.66
N LYS A 128 21.56 4.16 -4.71
CA LYS A 128 23.03 4.06 -4.97
C LYS A 128 23.72 3.56 -3.71
N PRO A 129 24.84 2.80 -3.84
CA PRO A 129 25.70 2.40 -2.71
C PRO A 129 26.28 3.56 -1.91
N SER A 130 26.19 4.79 -2.44
CA SER A 130 26.67 6.04 -1.87
C SER A 130 25.60 6.88 -1.15
N ALA A 131 24.34 6.45 -1.15
CA ALA A 131 23.29 7.20 -0.45
C ALA A 131 23.45 7.01 1.07
N THR A 132 23.81 8.10 1.75
CA THR A 132 24.21 8.14 3.16
C THR A 132 23.05 7.93 4.14
N LYS A 133 21.83 7.70 3.68
CA LYS A 133 20.66 7.39 4.54
C LYS A 133 19.67 6.47 3.83
N ARG A 134 19.59 5.25 4.33
CA ARG A 134 18.45 4.37 4.09
C ARG A 134 17.27 4.92 4.91
N HIS A 135 16.13 5.13 4.30
CA HIS A 135 14.93 5.46 5.04
C HIS A 135 14.19 4.17 5.37
N ASP A 136 13.86 3.98 6.63
CA ASP A 136 13.11 2.81 7.10
C ASP A 136 11.60 2.96 6.83
N GLY A 137 11.19 4.04 6.19
CA GLY A 137 9.80 4.28 5.82
C GLY A 137 9.61 5.41 4.82
N VAL A 138 8.39 5.47 4.27
CA VAL A 138 7.87 6.57 3.43
C VAL A 138 6.41 6.80 3.77
N VAL A 139 5.97 8.05 3.81
CA VAL A 139 4.56 8.43 3.95
C VAL A 139 4.03 8.88 2.60
N VAL A 140 2.87 8.37 2.22
CA VAL A 140 2.23 8.65 0.94
C VAL A 140 0.77 9.04 1.18
N THR A 141 0.26 10.09 0.53
CA THR A 141 -1.17 10.34 0.50
C THR A 141 -1.80 9.70 -0.73
N CYS A 142 -2.94 9.03 -0.51
CA CYS A 142 -3.73 8.47 -1.59
C CYS A 142 -5.18 8.30 -1.11
N SER A 143 -6.17 8.75 -1.86
CA SER A 143 -7.56 8.53 -1.46
C SER A 143 -7.91 7.04 -1.36
N ALA A 144 -7.41 6.19 -2.24
CA ALA A 144 -7.54 4.72 -2.25
C ALA A 144 -8.92 4.20 -1.78
N LEU A 145 -10.00 4.86 -2.25
CA LEU A 145 -11.36 4.72 -1.73
C LEU A 145 -11.95 3.32 -1.88
N LYS A 146 -11.50 2.56 -2.88
CA LYS A 146 -11.98 1.20 -3.14
C LYS A 146 -10.94 0.17 -2.71
N ARG A 147 -11.42 -0.99 -2.25
CA ARG A 147 -10.54 -2.11 -1.88
C ARG A 147 -9.55 -2.45 -3.00
N LYS A 148 -10.02 -2.56 -4.24
CA LYS A 148 -9.16 -2.84 -5.39
C LYS A 148 -8.05 -1.81 -5.60
N TYR A 149 -8.23 -0.55 -5.22
CA TYR A 149 -7.18 0.47 -5.29
C TYR A 149 -6.13 0.24 -4.19
N ARG A 150 -6.57 -0.12 -2.99
CA ARG A 150 -5.66 -0.52 -1.90
C ARG A 150 -4.86 -1.77 -2.27
N ASP A 151 -5.49 -2.74 -2.96
CA ASP A 151 -4.84 -3.97 -3.41
C ASP A 151 -3.71 -3.69 -4.42
N VAL A 152 -3.86 -2.71 -5.33
CA VAL A 152 -2.77 -2.30 -6.24
C VAL A 152 -1.54 -1.80 -5.47
N ILE A 153 -1.75 -1.06 -4.39
CA ILE A 153 -0.65 -0.55 -3.56
C ILE A 153 -0.01 -1.68 -2.76
N ARG A 154 -0.79 -2.63 -2.25
CA ARG A 154 -0.32 -3.83 -1.52
C ARG A 154 0.67 -4.70 -2.31
N ILE A 155 0.63 -4.63 -3.64
CA ILE A 155 1.59 -5.38 -4.49
C ILE A 155 3.04 -5.01 -4.18
N ALA A 156 3.32 -3.83 -3.62
CA ALA A 156 4.67 -3.46 -3.18
C ALA A 156 5.26 -4.49 -2.19
N ALA A 157 4.49 -4.87 -1.17
CA ALA A 157 4.87 -5.89 -0.19
C ALA A 157 4.94 -7.30 -0.78
N TYR A 158 4.21 -7.56 -1.86
CA TYR A 158 4.25 -8.85 -2.55
C TYR A 158 5.53 -9.02 -3.39
N ASN A 159 6.02 -7.92 -3.95
CA ASN A 159 7.24 -7.92 -4.76
C ASN A 159 8.51 -7.83 -3.92
N ASP A 160 8.42 -7.27 -2.72
CA ASP A 160 9.55 -7.09 -1.80
C ASP A 160 9.07 -7.37 -0.36
N HIS A 161 9.43 -8.54 0.16
CA HIS A 161 8.99 -9.01 1.47
C HIS A 161 9.55 -8.20 2.66
N ASP A 162 10.58 -7.38 2.41
CA ASP A 162 11.10 -6.45 3.40
C ASP A 162 10.27 -5.16 3.48
N VAL A 163 9.25 -5.01 2.64
CA VAL A 163 8.35 -3.85 2.62
C VAL A 163 7.02 -4.20 3.25
N MET A 164 6.64 -3.48 4.30
CA MET A 164 5.32 -3.53 4.92
C MET A 164 4.47 -2.37 4.42
N VAL A 165 3.32 -2.66 3.83
CA VAL A 165 2.33 -1.63 3.43
C VAL A 165 1.27 -1.52 4.51
N GLN A 166 1.12 -0.31 5.06
CA GLN A 166 0.14 0.00 6.10
C GLN A 166 -0.73 1.18 5.66
N PHE A 167 -2.03 1.08 5.87
CA PHE A 167 -2.98 2.14 5.55
C PHE A 167 -3.46 2.79 6.85
N ILE A 168 -3.29 4.11 6.97
CA ILE A 168 -3.92 4.92 8.00
C ILE A 168 -5.20 5.49 7.40
N TYR A 169 -6.32 4.85 7.69
CA TYR A 169 -7.63 5.26 7.18
C TYR A 169 -8.22 6.36 8.05
N LEU A 170 -8.27 7.57 7.49
CA LEU A 170 -8.87 8.74 8.13
C LEU A 170 -10.38 8.69 7.95
N ARG A 171 -11.09 8.10 8.92
CA ARG A 171 -12.54 7.97 8.91
C ARG A 171 -13.20 9.28 9.34
N ALA A 172 -14.20 9.71 8.61
CA ALA A 172 -15.05 10.84 9.00
C ALA A 172 -16.43 10.70 8.36
N ASP A 173 -17.44 11.16 9.09
CA ASP A 173 -18.80 11.23 8.57
C ASP A 173 -18.89 12.25 7.43
N ALA A 174 -19.78 11.97 6.45
CA ALA A 174 -19.97 12.83 5.28
C ALA A 174 -20.32 14.28 5.67
N GLU A 175 -21.09 14.49 6.73
CA GLU A 175 -21.48 15.80 7.22
C GLU A 175 -20.27 16.62 7.69
N ILE A 176 -19.34 15.99 8.41
CA ILE A 176 -18.11 16.63 8.88
C ILE A 176 -17.24 17.04 7.68
N LEU A 177 -17.11 16.16 6.69
CA LEU A 177 -16.32 16.42 5.48
C LEU A 177 -16.93 17.56 4.66
N LEU A 178 -18.24 17.55 4.47
CA LEU A 178 -18.97 18.62 3.77
C LEU A 178 -18.79 19.96 4.48
N ALA A 179 -18.96 20.00 5.81
CA ALA A 179 -18.78 21.21 6.61
C ALA A 179 -17.33 21.77 6.46
N ARG A 180 -16.30 20.89 6.53
CA ARG A 180 -14.90 21.29 6.37
C ARG A 180 -14.59 21.83 4.97
N VAL A 181 -15.16 21.21 3.95
CA VAL A 181 -14.97 21.64 2.57
C VAL A 181 -15.71 22.94 2.29
N MET A 182 -16.91 23.12 2.82
CA MET A 182 -17.69 24.38 2.68
C MET A 182 -17.05 25.57 3.40
N GLY A 183 -16.31 25.32 4.47
CA GLY A 183 -15.57 26.35 5.20
C GLY A 183 -14.34 26.92 4.46
N ARG A 184 -13.92 26.36 3.33
CA ARG A 184 -12.76 26.82 2.53
C ARG A 184 -13.24 27.62 1.31
N LYS A 185 -12.63 28.77 0.94
CA LYS A 185 -13.01 29.62 -0.20
C LYS A 185 -12.90 28.87 -1.55
N GLY A 186 -13.94 28.91 -2.44
CA GLY A 186 -13.93 28.31 -3.78
C GLY A 186 -14.73 26.98 -3.92
N HIS A 187 -15.95 26.88 -3.45
CA HIS A 187 -16.55 25.70 -2.81
C HIS A 187 -17.51 24.81 -3.62
N TYR A 188 -18.10 25.25 -4.72
CA TYR A 188 -19.19 24.49 -5.37
C TYR A 188 -18.72 23.13 -5.94
N MET A 189 -17.58 23.10 -6.61
CA MET A 189 -17.04 21.85 -7.16
C MET A 189 -16.54 20.87 -6.07
N LYS A 190 -16.09 21.39 -4.94
CA LYS A 190 -15.52 20.57 -3.87
C LYS A 190 -16.57 19.76 -3.11
N SER A 191 -17.79 20.29 -2.90
CA SER A 191 -18.87 19.55 -2.23
C SER A 191 -19.41 18.39 -3.09
N ALA A 192 -19.53 18.57 -4.40
CA ALA A 192 -19.89 17.50 -5.33
C ALA A 192 -18.84 16.38 -5.34
N MET A 193 -17.56 16.75 -5.29
CA MET A 193 -16.46 15.79 -5.19
C MET A 193 -16.51 14.97 -3.90
N VAL A 194 -16.79 15.59 -2.75
CA VAL A 194 -16.93 14.87 -1.47
C VAL A 194 -18.06 13.85 -1.55
N ARG A 195 -19.23 14.23 -2.06
CA ARG A 195 -20.36 13.32 -2.22
C ARG A 195 -20.03 12.15 -3.13
N SER A 196 -19.48 12.42 -4.31
CA SER A 196 -19.05 11.37 -5.25
C SER A 196 -18.00 10.43 -4.65
N GLN A 197 -17.09 10.95 -3.82
CA GLN A 197 -16.10 10.11 -3.16
C GLN A 197 -16.71 9.27 -2.02
N MET A 198 -17.68 9.80 -1.29
CA MET A 198 -18.42 9.04 -0.27
C MET A 198 -19.26 7.93 -0.90
N GLU A 199 -19.89 8.19 -2.05
CA GLU A 199 -20.62 7.17 -2.82
C GLU A 199 -19.70 6.08 -3.37
N ALA A 200 -18.48 6.43 -3.72
CA ALA A 200 -17.47 5.51 -4.25
C ALA A 200 -16.67 4.79 -3.14
N LEU A 201 -16.81 5.22 -1.89
CA LEU A 201 -16.04 4.70 -0.77
C LEU A 201 -16.47 3.26 -0.44
N GLU A 202 -15.54 2.35 -0.53
CA GLU A 202 -15.60 1.02 0.06
C GLU A 202 -14.80 1.07 1.37
N GLU A 203 -15.49 1.29 2.49
CA GLU A 203 -14.83 1.31 3.81
C GLU A 203 -14.05 0.02 4.05
N PRO A 204 -12.87 0.09 4.67
CA PRO A 204 -12.11 -1.10 5.01
C PRO A 204 -12.92 -2.04 5.90
N ASP A 205 -13.03 -3.30 5.50
CA ASP A 205 -13.73 -4.33 6.26
C ASP A 205 -12.87 -4.87 7.42
N ALA A 206 -13.47 -5.70 8.27
CA ALA A 206 -12.78 -6.31 9.42
C ALA A 206 -11.54 -7.14 9.00
N THR A 207 -11.52 -7.69 7.78
CA THR A 207 -10.37 -8.44 7.26
C THR A 207 -9.20 -7.51 6.95
N GLU A 208 -9.48 -6.35 6.37
CA GLU A 208 -8.46 -5.33 6.09
C GLU A 208 -7.97 -4.68 7.38
N GLN A 209 -8.87 -4.35 8.31
CA GLN A 209 -8.54 -3.76 9.62
C GLN A 209 -7.68 -4.71 10.49
N GLY A 210 -7.94 -6.01 10.41
CA GLY A 210 -7.13 -7.04 11.11
C GLY A 210 -5.79 -7.36 10.44
N ARG A 211 -5.50 -6.78 9.25
CA ARG A 211 -4.30 -7.07 8.49
C ARG A 211 -3.35 -5.89 8.35
N ASP A 212 -3.79 -4.82 7.73
CA ASP A 212 -2.91 -3.71 7.31
C ASP A 212 -3.61 -2.34 7.27
N VAL A 213 -4.86 -2.23 7.73
CA VAL A 213 -5.58 -0.96 7.80
C VAL A 213 -5.81 -0.56 9.25
N LEU A 214 -5.32 0.62 9.60
CA LEU A 214 -5.44 1.23 10.92
C LEU A 214 -6.37 2.43 10.79
N GLU A 215 -7.44 2.44 11.59
CA GLU A 215 -8.45 3.50 11.54
C GLU A 215 -8.11 4.63 12.50
N VAL A 216 -8.24 5.87 12.03
CA VAL A 216 -8.12 7.09 12.85
C VAL A 216 -9.37 7.94 12.64
N ASP A 217 -10.08 8.22 13.73
CA ASP A 217 -11.28 9.08 13.70
C ASP A 217 -10.90 10.54 13.45
N CYS A 218 -11.42 11.08 12.36
CA CYS A 218 -11.24 12.49 11.99
C CYS A 218 -12.30 13.44 12.59
N GLY A 219 -13.22 12.95 13.40
CA GLY A 219 -14.23 13.80 14.10
C GLY A 219 -13.60 14.77 15.10
N ALA A 220 -12.43 14.44 15.62
CA ALA A 220 -11.68 15.24 16.58
C ALA A 220 -10.99 16.47 15.94
N SER A 221 -10.31 17.28 16.77
CA SER A 221 -9.50 18.39 16.31
C SER A 221 -8.30 17.89 15.48
N LEU A 222 -7.82 18.71 14.52
CA LEU A 222 -6.69 18.36 13.67
C LEU A 222 -5.46 17.89 14.47
N THR A 223 -5.15 18.58 15.57
CA THR A 223 -4.02 18.23 16.44
C THR A 223 -4.20 16.84 17.06
N GLN A 224 -5.41 16.50 17.51
CA GLN A 224 -5.70 15.16 18.05
C GLN A 224 -5.58 14.08 16.98
N VAL A 225 -6.11 14.32 15.76
CA VAL A 225 -5.98 13.39 14.63
C VAL A 225 -4.51 13.15 14.27
N GLN A 226 -3.69 14.20 14.23
CA GLN A 226 -2.27 14.12 13.98
C GLN A 226 -1.53 13.29 15.06
N GLN A 227 -1.84 13.55 16.31
CA GLN A 227 -1.23 12.82 17.45
C GLN A 227 -1.63 11.34 17.44
N GLU A 228 -2.91 11.04 17.19
CA GLU A 228 -3.38 9.66 17.12
C GLU A 228 -2.76 8.92 15.94
N ALA A 229 -2.66 9.54 14.77
CA ALA A 229 -1.98 8.93 13.61
C ALA A 229 -0.51 8.59 13.90
N VAL A 230 0.23 9.49 14.56
CA VAL A 230 1.64 9.21 14.96
C VAL A 230 1.72 8.11 16.00
N LYS A 231 0.82 8.12 16.99
CA LYS A 231 0.74 7.08 18.02
C LYS A 231 0.50 5.71 17.39
N THR A 232 -0.50 5.60 16.52
CA THR A 232 -0.83 4.37 15.79
C THR A 232 0.38 3.84 14.99
N VAL A 233 1.10 4.73 14.29
CA VAL A 233 2.31 4.34 13.56
C VAL A 233 3.40 3.81 14.51
N ARG A 234 3.62 4.48 15.65
CA ARG A 234 4.64 4.07 16.63
C ARG A 234 4.30 2.73 17.29
N GLU A 235 3.02 2.43 17.50
CA GLU A 235 2.58 1.12 18.01
C GLU A 235 2.94 0.00 17.03
N VAL A 236 2.65 0.16 15.73
CA VAL A 236 3.05 -0.82 14.70
C VAL A 236 4.56 -0.99 14.61
N LEU A 237 5.32 0.12 14.68
CA LEU A 237 6.79 0.05 14.65
C LEU A 237 7.38 -0.62 15.89
N ALA A 238 6.70 -0.55 17.04
CA ALA A 238 7.13 -1.24 18.26
C ALA A 238 6.86 -2.74 18.18
N ASP A 239 5.80 -3.16 17.50
CA ASP A 239 5.46 -4.58 17.31
C ASP A 239 6.35 -5.26 16.25
N ASP A 240 7.03 -4.49 15.38
CA ASP A 240 7.92 -4.98 14.31
C ASP A 240 9.39 -5.11 14.77
N GLN A 241 9.70 -4.83 16.03
CA GLN A 241 11.05 -4.93 16.62
C GLN A 241 11.27 -6.28 17.31
#